data_5706cfced6e7972497fbdfb9f3a7597a
#
_entry.id   5706cfced6e7972497fbdfb9f3a7597a
#
_cell.length_a   1.000
_cell.length_b   1.000
_cell.length_c   1.000
_cell.angle_alpha   90.00
_cell.angle_beta   90.00
_cell.angle_gamma   90.00
#
_symmetry.space_group_name_H-M   'P 1'
#
loop_
_entity.id
_entity.type
_entity.pdbx_description
1 polymer ?
#
loop_
_entity_poly.entity_id
_entity_poly.type
_entity_poly.pdbx_seq_one_letter_code
_entity_poly.pdbx_strand_id
1 'polypeptide(L)'
;MTAPPQWHRFGSRIGDHVLVLAGSQIVDVPEGAELDTGSLGEFLAHGETLGLDNAPDVRPQGISLNVTSACNLGCSYCYADRGRFAGRQQGSMSRGTAAAAIDALLRHCDRKARATVGFLGGEPFLHPALIHEVVAYAGARAADVGQAIGFSVTTNATRLREADHDLIRANRFALTVSVDGGPATHDLLRRNLLGQGSFADVMAGVAPLLATPGQAMVTARATLVSGQLNLAQRYDALRAHGFTRIGFSPVRLGFGALTDDDWPVWTRASIELAERELAELLAGSDTGYDNFTTALRMLHAGASSPFPCGAGGGYASVATDGRWYACHRAIGNADYALGDDLAEVDPQRQQRFLVARHVDRLEPCNSCWARYLCSGGCHQEAPARTDASCQAIRDWLDFCLDAYCALTAARPEWFGDHHGNR
;
A
#
# COMPACT_ATOMS: atom_id res chain seq x y z
N MET A 1 -35.40 0.53 1.75
CA MET A 1 -33.95 0.54 1.45
C MET A 1 -33.79 -0.08 0.09
N THR A 2 -33.26 0.63 -0.89
CA THR A 2 -32.93 0.06 -2.21
C THR A 2 -31.80 -0.93 -2.05
N ALA A 3 -31.83 -2.05 -2.80
CA ALA A 3 -30.72 -2.99 -2.81
C ALA A 3 -29.41 -2.29 -3.21
N PRO A 4 -28.25 -2.67 -2.64
CA PRO A 4 -26.99 -2.07 -3.01
C PRO A 4 -26.72 -2.31 -4.50
N PRO A 5 -26.04 -1.36 -5.21
CA PRO A 5 -25.75 -1.51 -6.61
C PRO A 5 -24.88 -2.73 -6.84
N GLN A 6 -25.18 -3.51 -7.87
CA GLN A 6 -24.38 -4.68 -8.28
C GLN A 6 -23.43 -4.36 -9.42
N TRP A 7 -23.66 -3.26 -10.11
CA TRP A 7 -22.89 -2.78 -11.24
C TRP A 7 -22.88 -1.26 -11.29
N HIS A 8 -21.90 -0.70 -12.05
CA HIS A 8 -21.72 0.72 -12.29
C HIS A 8 -21.48 0.96 -13.78
N ARG A 9 -22.34 1.75 -14.42
CA ARG A 9 -22.16 2.19 -15.82
C ARG A 9 -21.25 3.40 -15.86
N PHE A 10 -20.28 3.40 -16.78
CA PHE A 10 -19.36 4.51 -16.99
C PHE A 10 -19.05 4.65 -18.49
N GLY A 11 -18.75 5.88 -18.92
CA GLY A 11 -18.21 6.16 -20.23
C GLY A 11 -16.71 6.22 -20.20
N SER A 12 -16.05 5.75 -21.25
CA SER A 12 -14.63 5.92 -21.47
C SER A 12 -14.35 6.60 -22.80
N ARG A 13 -13.10 6.97 -23.09
CA ARG A 13 -12.68 7.53 -24.38
C ARG A 13 -12.82 6.55 -25.57
N ILE A 14 -13.15 5.29 -25.32
CA ILE A 14 -13.35 4.28 -26.36
C ILE A 14 -14.77 3.73 -26.43
N GLY A 15 -15.68 4.11 -25.55
CA GLY A 15 -17.08 3.69 -25.55
C GLY A 15 -17.72 3.64 -24.16
N ASP A 16 -18.91 3.07 -24.12
CA ASP A 16 -19.68 2.83 -22.90
C ASP A 16 -19.37 1.47 -22.32
N HIS A 17 -19.28 1.39 -20.99
CA HIS A 17 -18.93 0.17 -20.27
C HIS A 17 -19.76 0.01 -19.00
N VAL A 18 -19.72 -1.22 -18.48
CA VAL A 18 -20.24 -1.56 -17.15
C VAL A 18 -19.14 -2.24 -16.35
N LEU A 19 -18.93 -1.75 -15.14
CA LEU A 19 -18.18 -2.45 -14.11
C LEU A 19 -19.15 -3.33 -13.32
N VAL A 20 -19.04 -4.64 -13.40
CA VAL A 20 -19.69 -5.60 -12.50
C VAL A 20 -18.89 -5.63 -11.20
N LEU A 21 -19.51 -5.23 -10.08
CA LEU A 21 -18.77 -4.96 -8.85
C LEU A 21 -18.17 -6.22 -8.22
N ALA A 22 -18.92 -7.31 -8.25
CA ALA A 22 -18.40 -8.61 -7.83
C ALA A 22 -17.39 -9.10 -8.90
N GLY A 23 -16.13 -9.30 -8.52
CA GLY A 23 -15.07 -9.72 -9.45
C GLY A 23 -14.45 -8.58 -10.27
N SER A 24 -14.92 -7.33 -10.13
CA SER A 24 -14.42 -6.14 -10.85
C SER A 24 -14.27 -6.37 -12.37
N GLN A 25 -15.26 -7.02 -12.99
CA GLN A 25 -15.28 -7.27 -14.42
C GLN A 25 -15.80 -6.06 -15.19
N ILE A 26 -15.11 -5.70 -16.27
CA ILE A 26 -15.53 -4.61 -17.16
C ILE A 26 -16.08 -5.24 -18.45
N VAL A 27 -17.28 -4.80 -18.84
CA VAL A 27 -18.01 -5.32 -20.00
C VAL A 27 -18.35 -4.14 -20.90
N ASP A 28 -18.10 -4.29 -22.19
CA ASP A 28 -18.47 -3.30 -23.20
C ASP A 28 -19.99 -3.26 -23.40
N VAL A 29 -20.54 -2.05 -23.49
CA VAL A 29 -21.97 -1.83 -23.69
C VAL A 29 -22.22 -1.37 -25.13
N PRO A 30 -22.97 -2.11 -25.95
CA PRO A 30 -23.35 -1.65 -27.28
C PRO A 30 -24.13 -0.33 -27.21
N GLU A 31 -23.95 0.53 -28.22
CA GLU A 31 -24.65 1.80 -28.34
C GLU A 31 -26.18 1.58 -28.29
N GLY A 32 -26.87 2.31 -27.42
CA GLY A 32 -28.34 2.22 -27.25
C GLY A 32 -28.83 0.99 -26.47
N ALA A 33 -27.93 0.15 -25.92
CA ALA A 33 -28.36 -1.00 -25.13
C ALA A 33 -28.92 -0.56 -23.76
N GLU A 34 -30.10 -1.06 -23.43
CA GLU A 34 -30.64 -1.01 -22.08
C GLU A 34 -30.05 -2.16 -21.25
N LEU A 35 -29.58 -1.83 -20.07
CA LEU A 35 -28.98 -2.79 -19.14
C LEU A 35 -29.93 -3.09 -18.00
N ASP A 36 -30.20 -4.35 -17.81
CA ASP A 36 -30.92 -4.88 -16.67
C ASP A 36 -30.15 -6.04 -16.00
N THR A 37 -30.70 -6.53 -14.89
CA THR A 37 -30.09 -7.67 -14.17
C THR A 37 -30.12 -8.97 -14.99
N GLY A 38 -31.01 -9.07 -15.99
CA GLY A 38 -31.08 -10.25 -16.88
C GLY A 38 -29.96 -10.26 -17.90
N SER A 39 -29.67 -9.10 -18.52
CA SER A 39 -28.58 -8.96 -19.50
C SER A 39 -27.17 -9.13 -18.88
N LEU A 40 -27.05 -8.85 -17.58
CA LEU A 40 -25.81 -9.01 -16.81
C LEU A 40 -25.76 -10.33 -16.00
N GLY A 41 -26.78 -11.19 -16.10
CA GLY A 41 -26.97 -12.33 -15.24
C GLY A 41 -25.78 -13.31 -15.20
N GLU A 42 -25.15 -13.60 -16.31
CA GLU A 42 -23.96 -14.45 -16.36
C GLU A 42 -22.76 -13.81 -15.63
N PHE A 43 -22.53 -12.51 -15.79
CA PHE A 43 -21.44 -11.79 -15.12
C PHE A 43 -21.71 -11.64 -13.61
N LEU A 44 -22.96 -11.41 -13.21
CA LEU A 44 -23.37 -11.33 -11.81
C LEU A 44 -23.24 -12.68 -11.09
N ALA A 45 -23.40 -13.79 -11.81
CA ALA A 45 -23.30 -15.13 -11.24
C ALA A 45 -21.83 -15.60 -11.02
N HIS A 46 -20.87 -15.02 -11.73
CA HIS A 46 -19.46 -15.42 -11.64
C HIS A 46 -18.61 -14.57 -10.70
N GLY A 47 -19.15 -13.48 -10.17
CA GLY A 47 -18.46 -12.60 -9.25
C GLY A 47 -18.48 -13.14 -7.82
N GLU A 48 -17.45 -13.86 -7.40
CA GLU A 48 -17.27 -14.22 -6.00
C GLU A 48 -16.69 -13.03 -5.21
N THR A 49 -17.48 -12.49 -4.28
CA THR A 49 -16.97 -11.66 -3.20
C THR A 49 -16.87 -12.48 -1.93
N LEU A 50 -15.88 -12.20 -1.09
CA LEU A 50 -15.82 -12.79 0.25
C LEU A 50 -17.07 -12.38 1.03
N GLY A 51 -17.98 -13.34 1.29
CA GLY A 51 -19.20 -13.10 2.05
C GLY A 51 -18.92 -12.73 3.50
N LEU A 52 -19.88 -12.06 4.12
CA LEU A 52 -19.82 -11.64 5.55
C LEU A 52 -19.60 -12.80 6.53
N ASP A 53 -20.14 -13.99 6.20
CA ASP A 53 -20.10 -15.15 7.07
C ASP A 53 -18.82 -16.00 6.86
N ASN A 54 -18.12 -15.75 5.78
CA ASN A 54 -16.88 -16.42 5.39
C ASN A 54 -15.70 -15.45 5.52
N ALA A 55 -15.53 -14.78 6.66
CA ALA A 55 -14.21 -14.25 6.96
C ALA A 55 -13.28 -15.48 6.98
N PRO A 56 -12.46 -15.67 5.93
CA PRO A 56 -11.76 -16.94 5.79
C PRO A 56 -10.81 -17.12 6.98
N ASP A 57 -10.42 -18.35 7.25
CA ASP A 57 -9.24 -18.67 8.07
C ASP A 57 -8.02 -18.12 7.33
N VAL A 58 -7.92 -16.79 7.28
CA VAL A 58 -6.90 -16.06 6.53
C VAL A 58 -5.66 -16.00 7.40
N ARG A 59 -4.66 -16.75 7.01
CA ARG A 59 -3.37 -16.72 7.69
C ARG A 59 -2.49 -15.65 7.08
N PRO A 60 -1.71 -14.91 7.88
CA PRO A 60 -0.77 -13.94 7.33
C PRO A 60 0.19 -14.60 6.35
N GLN A 61 0.23 -14.08 5.12
CA GLN A 61 1.23 -14.39 4.11
C GLN A 61 2.41 -13.42 4.17
N GLY A 62 2.22 -12.31 4.88
CA GLY A 62 3.25 -11.32 5.15
C GLY A 62 3.19 -10.78 6.57
N ILE A 63 4.36 -10.50 7.12
CA ILE A 63 4.49 -9.78 8.39
C ILE A 63 5.39 -8.57 8.23
N SER A 64 5.15 -7.52 9.03
CA SER A 64 6.16 -6.50 9.26
C SER A 64 6.69 -6.57 10.69
N LEU A 65 8.00 -6.46 10.80
CA LEU A 65 8.71 -6.37 12.07
C LEU A 65 8.97 -4.90 12.38
N ASN A 66 8.47 -4.41 13.51
CA ASN A 66 8.83 -3.10 14.02
C ASN A 66 10.20 -3.19 14.69
N VAL A 67 11.25 -3.00 13.89
CA VAL A 67 12.66 -3.20 14.30
C VAL A 67 13.02 -2.34 15.50
N THR A 68 12.54 -1.09 15.49
CA THR A 68 12.78 -0.13 16.57
C THR A 68 11.70 0.94 16.60
N SER A 69 11.38 1.41 17.80
CA SER A 69 10.52 2.58 18.02
C SER A 69 11.30 3.89 18.16
N ALA A 70 12.56 3.94 17.69
CA ALA A 70 13.36 5.15 17.60
C ALA A 70 13.49 5.60 16.13
N CYS A 71 13.57 6.92 15.92
CA CYS A 71 13.84 7.52 14.62
C CYS A 71 14.84 8.67 14.77
N ASN A 72 15.71 8.83 13.80
CA ASN A 72 16.68 9.94 13.73
C ASN A 72 16.13 11.19 13.03
N LEU A 73 14.89 11.12 12.50
CA LEU A 73 14.17 12.28 11.96
C LEU A 73 13.00 12.68 12.85
N GLY A 74 12.60 13.96 12.72
CA GLY A 74 11.47 14.57 13.40
C GLY A 74 10.41 15.10 12.44
N CYS A 75 9.99 14.29 11.44
CA CYS A 75 9.00 14.69 10.45
C CYS A 75 7.70 15.18 11.11
N SER A 76 7.20 16.35 10.70
CA SER A 76 6.05 17.00 11.35
C SER A 76 4.75 16.21 11.27
N TYR A 77 4.54 15.49 10.18
CA TYR A 77 3.35 14.67 9.90
C TYR A 77 3.49 13.21 10.35
N CYS A 78 4.52 12.87 11.13
CA CYS A 78 4.81 11.47 11.45
C CYS A 78 3.68 10.81 12.25
N TYR A 79 2.95 9.87 11.63
CA TYR A 79 1.88 9.11 12.29
C TYR A 79 2.37 8.27 13.49
N ALA A 80 3.65 7.89 13.46
CA ALA A 80 4.27 7.04 14.47
C ALA A 80 4.88 7.86 15.62
N ASP A 81 4.70 9.18 15.67
CA ASP A 81 5.34 10.06 16.67
C ASP A 81 6.83 9.73 16.85
N ARG A 82 7.60 9.84 15.79
CA ARG A 82 9.04 9.48 15.76
C ARG A 82 9.32 8.02 16.16
N GLY A 83 8.37 7.13 15.94
CA GLY A 83 8.44 5.72 16.31
C GLY A 83 7.86 5.36 17.66
N ARG A 84 7.38 6.34 18.47
CA ARG A 84 6.84 6.07 19.82
C ARG A 84 5.45 5.46 19.82
N PHE A 85 4.72 5.49 18.69
CA PHE A 85 3.41 4.85 18.54
C PHE A 85 2.50 5.10 19.76
N ALA A 86 1.92 6.30 19.85
CA ALA A 86 1.04 6.73 20.95
C ALA A 86 1.73 6.83 22.34
N GLY A 87 2.99 7.28 22.38
CA GLY A 87 3.70 7.57 23.63
C GLY A 87 4.30 6.36 24.35
N ARG A 88 4.38 5.20 23.66
CA ARG A 88 5.05 4.01 24.23
C ARG A 88 6.54 4.26 24.46
N GLN A 89 7.13 3.54 25.42
CA GLN A 89 8.58 3.58 25.62
C GLN A 89 9.32 3.13 24.35
N GLN A 90 10.40 3.85 24.03
CA GLN A 90 11.27 3.45 22.94
C GLN A 90 11.92 2.10 23.27
N GLY A 91 11.92 1.22 22.26
CA GLY A 91 12.52 -0.10 22.38
C GLY A 91 12.96 -0.60 21.00
N SER A 92 13.82 -1.60 21.03
CA SER A 92 14.25 -2.31 19.82
C SER A 92 13.85 -3.76 19.94
N MET A 93 13.48 -4.38 18.81
CA MET A 93 13.12 -5.77 18.73
C MET A 93 14.34 -6.64 19.03
N SER A 94 14.17 -7.69 19.81
CA SER A 94 15.23 -8.67 20.01
C SER A 94 15.29 -9.64 18.82
N ARG A 95 16.47 -10.25 18.59
CA ARG A 95 16.63 -11.33 17.61
C ARG A 95 15.67 -12.49 17.89
N GLY A 96 15.49 -12.85 19.17
CA GLY A 96 14.58 -13.93 19.58
C GLY A 96 13.12 -13.62 19.22
N THR A 97 12.68 -12.37 19.45
CA THR A 97 11.36 -11.90 19.05
C THR A 97 11.15 -11.99 17.54
N ALA A 98 12.12 -11.52 16.76
CA ALA A 98 12.06 -11.58 15.30
C ALA A 98 12.03 -13.02 14.78
N ALA A 99 12.87 -13.90 15.33
CA ALA A 99 12.92 -15.31 14.97
C ALA A 99 11.59 -16.03 15.26
N ALA A 100 11.01 -15.81 16.44
CA ALA A 100 9.71 -16.37 16.80
C ALA A 100 8.58 -15.93 15.84
N ALA A 101 8.57 -14.65 15.44
CA ALA A 101 7.61 -14.12 14.49
C ALA A 101 7.76 -14.75 13.09
N ILE A 102 9.00 -14.97 12.64
CA ILE A 102 9.27 -15.64 11.36
C ILE A 102 8.84 -17.10 11.41
N ASP A 103 9.14 -17.81 12.49
CA ASP A 103 8.72 -19.20 12.66
C ASP A 103 7.20 -19.32 12.69
N ALA A 104 6.49 -18.37 13.32
CA ALA A 104 5.04 -18.30 13.29
C ALA A 104 4.49 -18.07 11.87
N LEU A 105 5.06 -17.12 11.12
CA LEU A 105 4.69 -16.90 9.72
C LEU A 105 4.87 -18.18 8.89
N LEU A 106 6.04 -18.81 8.97
CA LEU A 106 6.38 -19.98 8.17
C LEU A 106 5.60 -21.24 8.57
N ARG A 107 5.04 -21.31 9.78
CA ARG A 107 4.14 -22.42 10.16
C ARG A 107 2.80 -22.37 9.44
N HIS A 108 2.30 -21.16 9.17
CA HIS A 108 0.91 -20.95 8.77
C HIS A 108 0.71 -20.39 7.36
N CYS A 109 1.73 -19.79 6.74
CA CYS A 109 1.61 -19.22 5.40
C CYS A 109 1.29 -20.28 4.34
N ASP A 110 0.61 -19.85 3.27
CA ASP A 110 0.37 -20.71 2.10
C ASP A 110 1.72 -21.05 1.41
N ARG A 111 1.98 -22.34 1.24
CA ARG A 111 3.20 -22.83 0.58
C ARG A 111 3.27 -22.52 -0.90
N LYS A 112 2.12 -22.27 -1.54
CA LYS A 112 2.04 -21.94 -2.97
C LYS A 112 2.32 -20.46 -3.25
N ALA A 113 2.20 -19.61 -2.23
CA ALA A 113 2.43 -18.18 -2.34
C ALA A 113 3.72 -17.78 -1.63
N ARG A 114 4.36 -16.71 -2.09
CA ARG A 114 5.60 -16.19 -1.49
C ARG A 114 5.30 -15.56 -0.13
N ALA A 115 5.96 -15.99 0.93
CA ALA A 115 5.92 -15.33 2.24
C ALA A 115 6.73 -14.02 2.19
N THR A 116 6.31 -12.99 2.93
CA THR A 116 6.99 -11.69 2.95
C THR A 116 7.31 -11.24 4.37
N VAL A 117 8.55 -10.81 4.60
CA VAL A 117 8.99 -10.16 5.83
C VAL A 117 9.34 -8.71 5.52
N GLY A 118 8.59 -7.77 6.11
CA GLY A 118 8.83 -6.34 6.00
C GLY A 118 9.56 -5.78 7.24
N PHE A 119 10.44 -4.82 7.05
CA PHE A 119 11.11 -4.10 8.12
C PHE A 119 10.55 -2.67 8.20
N LEU A 120 10.05 -2.32 9.37
CA LEU A 120 9.44 -1.03 9.67
C LEU A 120 9.88 -0.56 11.06
N GLY A 121 9.37 0.59 11.49
CA GLY A 121 9.61 1.13 12.81
C GLY A 121 9.60 2.66 12.80
N GLY A 122 10.40 3.27 13.64
CA GLY A 122 10.79 4.67 13.47
C GLY A 122 11.72 4.79 12.26
N GLU A 123 12.96 4.33 12.41
CA GLU A 123 13.89 4.11 11.28
C GLU A 123 14.59 2.76 11.48
N PRO A 124 14.29 1.76 10.64
CA PRO A 124 14.80 0.41 10.82
C PRO A 124 16.33 0.32 10.72
N PHE A 125 16.98 1.15 9.89
CA PHE A 125 18.44 1.17 9.75
C PHE A 125 19.19 1.91 10.88
N LEU A 126 18.51 2.22 11.98
CA LEU A 126 19.19 2.45 13.27
C LEU A 126 19.70 1.15 13.88
N HIS A 127 19.15 0.00 13.48
CA HIS A 127 19.56 -1.33 13.91
C HIS A 127 19.84 -2.26 12.72
N PRO A 128 20.81 -1.93 11.83
CA PRO A 128 21.09 -2.71 10.62
C PRO A 128 21.53 -4.15 10.93
N ALA A 129 22.29 -4.37 12.00
CA ALA A 129 22.73 -5.70 12.39
C ALA A 129 21.56 -6.68 12.59
N LEU A 130 20.47 -6.24 13.24
CA LEU A 130 19.29 -7.06 13.40
C LEU A 130 18.64 -7.39 12.05
N ILE A 131 18.57 -6.43 11.10
CA ILE A 131 18.01 -6.68 9.78
C ILE A 131 18.81 -7.76 9.04
N HIS A 132 20.15 -7.66 9.05
CA HIS A 132 21.05 -8.65 8.45
C HIS A 132 20.86 -10.05 9.05
N GLU A 133 20.83 -10.14 10.37
CA GLU A 133 20.61 -11.40 11.08
C GLU A 133 19.24 -12.01 10.77
N VAL A 134 18.20 -11.19 10.72
CA VAL A 134 16.84 -11.63 10.44
C VAL A 134 16.69 -12.11 9.00
N VAL A 135 17.29 -11.43 8.02
CA VAL A 135 17.28 -11.86 6.62
C VAL A 135 17.97 -13.22 6.47
N ALA A 136 19.14 -13.39 7.09
CA ALA A 136 19.86 -14.66 7.05
C ALA A 136 19.06 -15.80 7.72
N TYR A 137 18.47 -15.52 8.89
CA TYR A 137 17.64 -16.49 9.62
C TYR A 137 16.40 -16.88 8.80
N ALA A 138 15.65 -15.89 8.31
CA ALA A 138 14.42 -16.12 7.55
C ALA A 138 14.68 -16.90 6.26
N GLY A 139 15.78 -16.58 5.56
CA GLY A 139 16.19 -17.29 4.36
C GLY A 139 16.51 -18.77 4.63
N ALA A 140 17.28 -19.06 5.71
CA ALA A 140 17.59 -20.43 6.12
C ALA A 140 16.31 -21.20 6.50
N ARG A 141 15.47 -20.61 7.37
CA ARG A 141 14.23 -21.25 7.81
C ARG A 141 13.24 -21.50 6.67
N ALA A 142 13.13 -20.55 5.73
CA ALA A 142 12.29 -20.72 4.56
C ALA A 142 12.80 -21.87 3.66
N ALA A 143 14.11 -21.97 3.47
CA ALA A 143 14.73 -23.07 2.72
C ALA A 143 14.47 -24.44 3.38
N ASP A 144 14.61 -24.55 4.72
CA ASP A 144 14.33 -25.78 5.49
C ASP A 144 12.91 -26.32 5.24
N VAL A 145 11.94 -25.44 5.02
CA VAL A 145 10.53 -25.79 4.83
C VAL A 145 10.04 -25.70 3.38
N GLY A 146 10.94 -25.42 2.42
CA GLY A 146 10.61 -25.29 1.00
C GLY A 146 9.71 -24.10 0.67
N GLN A 147 9.79 -23.00 1.43
CA GLN A 147 8.97 -21.80 1.26
C GLN A 147 9.73 -20.72 0.52
N ALA A 148 9.11 -20.12 -0.53
CA ALA A 148 9.62 -18.89 -1.12
C ALA A 148 9.43 -17.72 -0.16
N ILE A 149 10.51 -16.94 0.08
CA ILE A 149 10.46 -15.76 0.96
C ILE A 149 10.93 -14.50 0.24
N GLY A 150 10.35 -13.36 0.61
CA GLY A 150 10.71 -12.04 0.12
C GLY A 150 10.85 -11.04 1.25
N PHE A 151 11.55 -9.95 0.96
CA PHE A 151 11.83 -8.92 1.93
C PHE A 151 11.40 -7.54 1.43
N SER A 152 10.89 -6.72 2.35
CA SER A 152 10.61 -5.32 2.09
C SER A 152 11.09 -4.44 3.24
N VAL A 153 11.37 -3.18 2.95
CA VAL A 153 11.72 -2.21 3.99
C VAL A 153 11.23 -0.82 3.61
N THR A 154 10.70 -0.10 4.60
CA THR A 154 10.41 1.33 4.48
C THR A 154 11.40 2.08 5.36
N THR A 155 12.16 3.00 4.76
CA THR A 155 13.24 3.73 5.42
C THR A 155 13.28 5.19 4.99
N ASN A 156 13.84 6.04 5.82
CA ASN A 156 14.24 7.38 5.42
C ASN A 156 15.61 7.42 4.70
N ALA A 157 16.25 6.28 4.53
CA ALA A 157 17.51 6.04 3.83
C ALA A 157 18.76 6.80 4.35
N THR A 158 18.63 7.68 5.35
CA THR A 158 19.77 8.50 5.84
C THR A 158 20.86 7.68 6.54
N ARG A 159 20.62 6.40 6.80
CA ARG A 159 21.54 5.52 7.55
C ARG A 159 22.01 4.31 6.74
N LEU A 160 21.62 4.19 5.49
CA LEU A 160 22.09 3.12 4.62
C LEU A 160 23.59 3.18 4.41
N ARG A 161 24.23 2.03 4.48
CA ARG A 161 25.69 1.82 4.28
C ARG A 161 25.90 0.80 3.18
N GLU A 162 27.13 0.64 2.74
CA GLU A 162 27.50 -0.29 1.68
C GLU A 162 27.02 -1.72 1.93
N ALA A 163 27.23 -2.25 3.13
CA ALA A 163 26.75 -3.59 3.49
C ALA A 163 25.20 -3.72 3.40
N ASP A 164 24.47 -2.63 3.69
CA ASP A 164 23.02 -2.61 3.57
C ASP A 164 22.58 -2.58 2.09
N HIS A 165 23.30 -1.85 1.24
CA HIS A 165 23.07 -1.87 -0.21
C HIS A 165 23.25 -3.27 -0.79
N ASP A 166 24.32 -3.98 -0.38
CA ASP A 166 24.59 -5.33 -0.83
C ASP A 166 23.53 -6.32 -0.35
N LEU A 167 23.08 -6.22 0.91
CA LEU A 167 21.96 -7.00 1.43
C LEU A 167 20.68 -6.80 0.61
N ILE A 168 20.33 -5.53 0.34
CA ILE A 168 19.13 -5.14 -0.41
C ILE A 168 19.17 -5.71 -1.83
N ARG A 169 20.31 -5.59 -2.54
CA ARG A 169 20.49 -6.15 -3.89
C ARG A 169 20.43 -7.67 -3.90
N ALA A 170 21.20 -8.32 -3.03
CA ALA A 170 21.33 -9.78 -3.00
C ALA A 170 20.00 -10.48 -2.71
N ASN A 171 19.15 -9.86 -1.89
CA ASN A 171 17.87 -10.44 -1.47
C ASN A 171 16.65 -9.83 -2.18
N ARG A 172 16.85 -9.04 -3.25
CA ARG A 172 15.79 -8.47 -4.09
C ARG A 172 14.71 -7.72 -3.29
N PHE A 173 15.14 -6.85 -2.39
CA PHE A 173 14.21 -6.12 -1.55
C PHE A 173 13.24 -5.25 -2.34
N ALA A 174 11.99 -5.16 -1.86
CA ALA A 174 11.12 -4.04 -2.17
C ALA A 174 11.46 -2.90 -1.19
N LEU A 175 12.26 -1.93 -1.66
CA LEU A 175 12.70 -0.78 -0.87
C LEU A 175 11.77 0.40 -1.10
N THR A 176 11.14 0.88 -0.04
CA THR A 176 10.38 2.13 -0.05
C THR A 176 11.20 3.22 0.65
N VAL A 177 11.59 4.24 -0.11
CA VAL A 177 12.32 5.41 0.39
C VAL A 177 11.35 6.54 0.68
N SER A 178 11.33 7.01 1.91
CA SER A 178 10.49 8.14 2.33
C SER A 178 11.12 9.46 1.91
N VAL A 179 10.66 10.03 0.78
CA VAL A 179 11.16 11.29 0.20
C VAL A 179 10.01 12.06 -0.45
N ASP A 180 9.86 13.36 -0.13
CA ASP A 180 8.65 14.11 -0.46
C ASP A 180 8.74 14.99 -1.71
N GLY A 181 9.84 14.94 -2.44
CA GLY A 181 10.10 15.76 -3.62
C GLY A 181 11.54 16.27 -3.62
N GLY A 182 11.81 17.44 -4.26
CA GLY A 182 13.13 18.07 -4.22
C GLY A 182 13.48 18.65 -2.84
N PRO A 183 14.74 19.16 -2.66
CA PRO A 183 15.27 19.56 -1.36
C PRO A 183 14.36 20.56 -0.63
N ALA A 184 13.92 21.63 -1.28
CA ALA A 184 13.08 22.66 -0.64
C ALA A 184 11.77 22.09 -0.09
N THR A 185 11.14 21.15 -0.82
CA THR A 185 9.88 20.52 -0.42
C THR A 185 10.09 19.50 0.67
N HIS A 186 11.11 18.65 0.52
CA HIS A 186 11.42 17.61 1.49
C HIS A 186 11.82 18.19 2.83
N ASP A 187 12.76 19.13 2.85
CA ASP A 187 13.36 19.69 4.06
C ASP A 187 12.43 20.61 4.83
N LEU A 188 11.28 20.99 4.27
CA LEU A 188 10.25 21.74 4.97
C LEU A 188 9.66 20.94 6.15
N LEU A 189 9.40 19.65 5.94
CA LEU A 189 8.66 18.80 6.89
C LEU A 189 9.47 17.60 7.41
N ARG A 190 10.49 17.17 6.66
CA ARG A 190 11.33 16.02 7.03
C ARG A 190 12.70 16.47 7.51
N ARG A 191 12.75 16.90 8.75
CA ARG A 191 13.97 17.39 9.38
C ARG A 191 14.57 16.37 10.34
N ASN A 192 15.89 16.44 10.52
CA ASN A 192 16.55 15.70 11.59
C ASN A 192 16.18 16.28 12.99
N LEU A 193 16.62 15.62 14.05
CA LEU A 193 16.29 16.03 15.42
C LEU A 193 16.93 17.38 15.84
N LEU A 194 17.89 17.89 15.04
CA LEU A 194 18.49 19.21 15.22
C LEU A 194 17.77 20.29 14.39
N GLY A 195 16.68 19.94 13.68
CA GLY A 195 15.92 20.87 12.85
C GLY A 195 16.52 21.15 11.48
N GLN A 196 17.59 20.47 11.09
CA GLN A 196 18.21 20.59 9.77
C GLN A 196 17.47 19.74 8.73
N GLY A 197 17.54 20.11 7.44
CA GLY A 197 17.02 19.31 6.34
C GLY A 197 17.71 17.95 6.26
N SER A 198 16.99 16.96 5.71
CA SER A 198 17.51 15.60 5.58
C SER A 198 17.63 15.12 4.13
N PHE A 199 17.24 15.93 3.15
CA PHE A 199 17.23 15.53 1.74
C PHE A 199 18.59 15.06 1.24
N ALA A 200 19.66 15.80 1.55
CA ALA A 200 21.01 15.44 1.13
C ALA A 200 21.44 14.07 1.68
N ASP A 201 21.15 13.80 2.96
CA ASP A 201 21.47 12.52 3.60
C ASP A 201 20.65 11.37 3.00
N VAL A 202 19.35 11.60 2.70
CA VAL A 202 18.48 10.62 2.03
C VAL A 202 19.05 10.26 0.66
N MET A 203 19.41 11.27 -0.14
CA MET A 203 19.95 11.04 -1.49
C MET A 203 21.33 10.37 -1.45
N ALA A 204 22.18 10.75 -0.53
CA ALA A 204 23.49 10.09 -0.35
C ALA A 204 23.30 8.60 0.00
N GLY A 205 22.33 8.28 0.86
CA GLY A 205 22.02 6.90 1.25
C GLY A 205 21.42 6.06 0.12
N VAL A 206 20.58 6.63 -0.74
CA VAL A 206 19.88 5.85 -1.77
C VAL A 206 20.57 5.87 -3.14
N ALA A 207 21.41 6.86 -3.44
CA ALA A 207 22.03 7.01 -4.76
C ALA A 207 22.72 5.74 -5.29
N PRO A 208 23.46 4.93 -4.50
CA PRO A 208 24.07 3.70 -4.99
C PRO A 208 23.04 2.67 -5.46
N LEU A 209 21.83 2.65 -4.86
CA LEU A 209 20.74 1.75 -5.25
C LEU A 209 19.98 2.27 -6.48
N LEU A 210 19.88 3.58 -6.66
CA LEU A 210 19.30 4.17 -7.87
C LEU A 210 20.20 3.97 -9.09
N ALA A 211 21.53 4.13 -8.91
CA ALA A 211 22.51 3.92 -9.99
C ALA A 211 22.63 2.45 -10.40
N THR A 212 22.55 1.52 -9.43
CA THR A 212 22.69 0.08 -9.67
C THR A 212 21.75 -0.69 -8.75
N PRO A 213 20.46 -0.77 -9.08
CA PRO A 213 19.47 -1.41 -8.21
C PRO A 213 19.64 -2.95 -8.15
N GLY A 214 20.32 -3.54 -9.12
CA GLY A 214 20.34 -4.98 -9.29
C GLY A 214 18.91 -5.49 -9.55
N GLN A 215 18.44 -6.41 -8.71
CA GLN A 215 17.07 -6.91 -8.75
C GLN A 215 16.18 -6.33 -7.63
N ALA A 216 16.67 -5.34 -6.87
CA ALA A 216 15.87 -4.64 -5.88
C ALA A 216 14.92 -3.66 -6.57
N MET A 217 13.72 -3.52 -6.02
CA MET A 217 12.74 -2.54 -6.48
C MET A 217 12.80 -1.33 -5.55
N VAL A 218 13.17 -0.17 -6.09
CA VAL A 218 13.31 1.07 -5.32
C VAL A 218 12.15 2.01 -5.66
N THR A 219 11.33 2.33 -4.66
CA THR A 219 10.16 3.21 -4.81
C THR A 219 10.30 4.43 -3.91
N ALA A 220 10.15 5.63 -4.45
CA ALA A 220 9.97 6.85 -3.65
C ALA A 220 8.54 6.91 -3.10
N ARG A 221 8.39 7.20 -1.82
CA ARG A 221 7.09 7.44 -1.19
C ARG A 221 7.04 8.85 -0.64
N ALA A 222 6.26 9.70 -1.30
CA ALA A 222 6.07 11.09 -0.93
C ALA A 222 4.78 11.27 -0.13
N THR A 223 4.88 11.98 1.00
CA THR A 223 3.74 12.36 1.82
C THR A 223 3.35 13.80 1.51
N LEU A 224 2.06 14.03 1.28
CA LEU A 224 1.51 15.35 1.00
C LEU A 224 0.63 15.84 2.15
N VAL A 225 0.79 17.11 2.47
CA VAL A 225 0.02 17.80 3.52
C VAL A 225 -0.88 18.86 2.89
N SER A 226 -1.90 19.27 3.63
CA SER A 226 -2.79 20.38 3.26
C SER A 226 -2.00 21.61 2.77
N GLY A 227 -2.47 22.22 1.70
CA GLY A 227 -1.84 23.39 1.08
C GLY A 227 -0.56 23.10 0.28
N GLN A 228 -0.10 21.84 0.16
CA GLN A 228 1.12 21.46 -0.56
C GLN A 228 0.89 20.27 -1.50
N LEU A 229 -0.03 20.45 -2.45
CA LEU A 229 -0.54 19.39 -3.33
C LEU A 229 0.02 19.45 -4.77
N ASN A 230 1.23 19.94 -4.95
CA ASN A 230 1.90 20.10 -6.26
C ASN A 230 2.55 18.78 -6.72
N LEU A 231 1.71 17.78 -7.08
CA LEU A 231 2.14 16.41 -7.41
C LEU A 231 3.12 16.37 -8.58
N ALA A 232 2.79 17.04 -9.70
CA ALA A 232 3.62 17.02 -10.91
C ALA A 232 5.04 17.52 -10.64
N GLN A 233 5.17 18.65 -9.93
CA GLN A 233 6.49 19.20 -9.58
C GLN A 233 7.30 18.24 -8.71
N ARG A 234 6.66 17.58 -7.73
CA ARG A 234 7.33 16.58 -6.87
C ARG A 234 7.74 15.36 -7.66
N TYR A 235 6.85 14.89 -8.54
CA TYR A 235 7.12 13.76 -9.42
C TYR A 235 8.33 14.04 -10.30
N ASP A 236 8.35 15.18 -11.00
CA ASP A 236 9.45 15.55 -11.89
C ASP A 236 10.77 15.71 -11.14
N ALA A 237 10.75 16.31 -9.94
CA ALA A 237 11.92 16.41 -9.09
C ALA A 237 12.46 15.02 -8.69
N LEU A 238 11.60 14.09 -8.28
CA LEU A 238 12.02 12.73 -7.90
C LEU A 238 12.52 11.93 -9.13
N ARG A 239 11.87 12.09 -10.30
CA ARG A 239 12.36 11.52 -11.56
C ARG A 239 13.75 12.03 -11.91
N ALA A 240 13.99 13.33 -11.79
CA ALA A 240 15.30 13.94 -12.03
C ALA A 240 16.39 13.43 -11.08
N HIS A 241 16.03 12.97 -9.89
CA HIS A 241 16.92 12.32 -8.94
C HIS A 241 17.08 10.79 -9.16
N GLY A 242 16.51 10.24 -10.23
CA GLY A 242 16.72 8.85 -10.63
C GLY A 242 15.69 7.85 -10.12
N PHE A 243 14.64 8.27 -9.42
CA PHE A 243 13.56 7.36 -9.05
C PHE A 243 12.72 7.00 -10.27
N THR A 244 12.55 5.70 -10.51
CA THR A 244 11.70 5.16 -11.58
C THR A 244 10.29 4.81 -11.11
N ARG A 245 10.08 4.70 -9.80
CA ARG A 245 8.78 4.42 -9.18
C ARG A 245 8.52 5.44 -8.07
N ILE A 246 7.38 6.13 -8.16
CA ILE A 246 7.04 7.24 -7.25
C ILE A 246 5.57 7.13 -6.88
N GLY A 247 5.31 6.96 -5.59
CA GLY A 247 3.97 6.93 -5.02
C GLY A 247 3.70 8.09 -4.07
N PHE A 248 2.48 8.61 -4.11
CA PHE A 248 2.01 9.70 -3.26
C PHE A 248 0.99 9.23 -2.24
N SER A 249 1.04 9.79 -1.04
CA SER A 249 0.05 9.56 0.01
C SER A 249 -0.33 10.87 0.68
N PRO A 250 -1.61 11.25 0.68
CA PRO A 250 -2.06 12.40 1.45
C PRO A 250 -2.12 12.05 2.93
N VAL A 251 -1.82 13.05 3.79
CA VAL A 251 -2.09 12.93 5.23
C VAL A 251 -3.59 13.06 5.47
N ARG A 252 -4.17 12.12 6.20
CA ARG A 252 -5.61 12.11 6.51
C ARG A 252 -5.92 12.39 7.99
N LEU A 253 -4.95 12.23 8.86
CA LEU A 253 -5.10 12.40 10.30
C LEU A 253 -3.90 13.16 10.87
N GLY A 254 -4.15 14.05 11.82
CA GLY A 254 -3.11 14.77 12.52
C GLY A 254 -2.58 15.99 11.77
N PHE A 255 -1.32 16.35 12.03
CA PHE A 255 -0.72 17.55 11.45
C PHE A 255 -0.65 17.47 9.93
N GLY A 256 -1.17 18.48 9.27
CA GLY A 256 -1.16 18.58 7.80
C GLY A 256 -2.21 17.69 7.12
N ALA A 257 -3.20 17.16 7.84
CA ALA A 257 -4.30 16.41 7.25
C ALA A 257 -5.03 17.26 6.21
N LEU A 258 -5.40 16.63 5.09
CA LEU A 258 -6.17 17.28 4.05
C LEU A 258 -7.56 17.67 4.58
N THR A 259 -7.97 18.88 4.26
CA THR A 259 -9.32 19.41 4.49
C THR A 259 -10.27 19.01 3.35
N ASP A 260 -11.56 19.25 3.52
CA ASP A 260 -12.53 18.99 2.44
C ASP A 260 -12.25 19.83 1.19
N ASP A 261 -11.68 21.03 1.31
CA ASP A 261 -11.28 21.87 0.18
C ASP A 261 -10.02 21.36 -0.54
N ASP A 262 -9.17 20.61 0.14
CA ASP A 262 -7.95 20.02 -0.45
C ASP A 262 -8.26 18.81 -1.34
N TRP A 263 -9.35 18.08 -1.08
CA TRP A 263 -9.62 16.84 -1.81
C TRP A 263 -9.86 17.04 -3.30
N PRO A 264 -10.65 18.05 -3.76
CA PRO A 264 -10.78 18.33 -5.19
C PRO A 264 -9.45 18.73 -5.83
N VAL A 265 -8.58 19.45 -5.11
CA VAL A 265 -7.24 19.84 -5.59
C VAL A 265 -6.35 18.61 -5.74
N TRP A 266 -6.33 17.74 -4.72
CA TRP A 266 -5.62 16.46 -4.76
C TRP A 266 -6.06 15.60 -5.94
N THR A 267 -7.37 15.43 -6.13
CA THR A 267 -7.93 14.59 -7.19
C THR A 267 -7.54 15.11 -8.57
N ARG A 268 -7.73 16.41 -8.80
CA ARG A 268 -7.34 17.05 -10.05
C ARG A 268 -5.86 16.87 -10.35
N ALA A 269 -4.98 17.18 -9.39
CA ALA A 269 -3.54 17.04 -9.58
C ALA A 269 -3.12 15.59 -9.81
N SER A 270 -3.81 14.62 -9.19
CA SER A 270 -3.57 13.19 -9.40
C SER A 270 -3.98 12.73 -10.79
N ILE A 271 -5.14 13.19 -11.29
CA ILE A 271 -5.65 12.88 -12.63
C ILE A 271 -4.78 13.56 -13.70
N GLU A 272 -4.43 14.84 -13.54
CA GLU A 272 -3.55 15.55 -14.48
C GLU A 272 -2.19 14.85 -14.63
N LEU A 273 -1.59 14.39 -13.53
CA LEU A 273 -0.37 13.62 -13.58
C LEU A 273 -0.60 12.28 -14.29
N ALA A 274 -1.69 11.57 -13.96
CA ALA A 274 -1.98 10.27 -14.55
C ALA A 274 -2.33 10.36 -16.04
N GLU A 275 -2.98 11.44 -16.51
CA GLU A 275 -3.20 11.70 -17.95
C GLU A 275 -1.88 11.85 -18.70
N ARG A 276 -0.93 12.59 -18.15
CA ARG A 276 0.41 12.71 -18.73
C ARG A 276 1.09 11.35 -18.84
N GLU A 277 1.06 10.57 -17.78
CA GLU A 277 1.67 9.24 -17.73
C GLU A 277 0.92 8.21 -18.61
N LEU A 278 -0.39 8.34 -18.77
CA LEU A 278 -1.18 7.53 -19.73
C LEU A 278 -0.75 7.81 -21.16
N ALA A 279 -0.53 9.09 -21.52
CA ALA A 279 -0.06 9.44 -22.86
C ALA A 279 1.32 8.80 -23.17
N GLU A 280 2.24 8.78 -22.20
CA GLU A 280 3.52 8.09 -22.31
C GLU A 280 3.33 6.56 -22.48
N LEU A 281 2.46 5.95 -21.68
CA LEU A 281 2.13 4.53 -21.81
C LEU A 281 1.57 4.20 -23.20
N LEU A 282 0.63 4.98 -23.71
CA LEU A 282 0.04 4.78 -25.04
C LEU A 282 1.07 5.00 -26.16
N ALA A 283 2.06 5.87 -25.95
CA ALA A 283 3.17 6.08 -26.88
C ALA A 283 4.26 4.99 -26.83
N GLY A 284 4.14 4.01 -25.96
CA GLY A 284 5.09 2.89 -25.84
C GLY A 284 6.14 3.04 -24.74
N SER A 285 6.12 4.13 -23.99
CA SER A 285 7.01 4.34 -22.83
C SER A 285 6.47 3.66 -21.57
N ASP A 286 7.33 3.51 -20.56
CA ASP A 286 6.92 3.13 -19.21
C ASP A 286 6.67 4.38 -18.34
N THR A 287 5.79 4.22 -17.35
CA THR A 287 5.49 5.26 -16.37
C THR A 287 6.06 4.94 -15.00
N GLY A 288 6.42 5.97 -14.26
CA GLY A 288 6.87 5.88 -12.86
C GLY A 288 5.79 6.19 -11.83
N TYR A 289 4.59 6.57 -12.21
CA TYR A 289 3.52 6.94 -11.26
C TYR A 289 2.86 5.71 -10.63
N ASP A 290 3.37 5.31 -9.47
CA ASP A 290 3.03 4.05 -8.80
C ASP A 290 1.56 3.95 -8.37
N ASN A 291 0.92 5.06 -7.98
CA ASN A 291 -0.52 5.07 -7.67
C ASN A 291 -1.36 4.68 -8.89
N PHE A 292 -1.01 5.19 -10.06
CA PHE A 292 -1.72 4.95 -11.30
C PHE A 292 -1.49 3.52 -11.80
N THR A 293 -0.23 3.10 -11.93
CA THR A 293 0.08 1.74 -12.38
C THR A 293 -0.47 0.66 -11.46
N THR A 294 -0.50 0.92 -10.15
CA THR A 294 -1.12 0.00 -9.19
C THR A 294 -2.63 -0.11 -9.42
N ALA A 295 -3.34 1.01 -9.62
CA ALA A 295 -4.77 0.99 -9.90
C ALA A 295 -5.09 0.22 -11.19
N LEU A 296 -4.36 0.46 -12.30
CA LEU A 296 -4.55 -0.26 -13.55
C LEU A 296 -4.32 -1.77 -13.41
N ARG A 297 -3.26 -2.18 -12.71
CA ARG A 297 -2.97 -3.60 -12.47
C ARG A 297 -4.02 -4.26 -11.58
N MET A 298 -4.54 -3.56 -10.59
CA MET A 298 -5.63 -4.06 -9.74
C MET A 298 -6.90 -4.28 -10.55
N LEU A 299 -7.27 -3.36 -11.43
CA LEU A 299 -8.40 -3.50 -12.36
C LEU A 299 -8.20 -4.70 -13.28
N HIS A 300 -7.03 -4.83 -13.92
CA HIS A 300 -6.71 -5.94 -14.81
C HIS A 300 -6.77 -7.31 -14.12
N ALA A 301 -6.37 -7.34 -12.87
CA ALA A 301 -6.42 -8.56 -12.07
C ALA A 301 -7.82 -8.92 -11.57
N GLY A 302 -8.86 -8.14 -11.92
CA GLY A 302 -10.21 -8.33 -11.41
C GLY A 302 -10.26 -8.19 -9.89
N ALA A 303 -9.42 -7.30 -9.32
CA ALA A 303 -9.31 -7.15 -7.88
C ALA A 303 -10.63 -6.65 -7.30
N SER A 304 -11.32 -7.53 -6.62
CA SER A 304 -12.56 -7.24 -5.88
C SER A 304 -12.33 -7.70 -4.44
N SER A 305 -12.21 -6.75 -3.52
CA SER A 305 -11.93 -7.08 -2.13
C SER A 305 -12.84 -6.32 -1.19
N PRO A 306 -13.42 -6.99 -0.19
CA PRO A 306 -14.15 -6.31 0.85
C PRO A 306 -13.23 -5.57 1.85
N PHE A 307 -11.91 -5.71 1.71
CA PHE A 307 -10.90 -5.10 2.57
C PHE A 307 -9.90 -4.27 1.76
N PRO A 308 -9.52 -3.06 2.21
CA PRO A 308 -8.66 -2.14 1.44
C PRO A 308 -7.20 -2.59 1.35
N CYS A 309 -6.80 -3.52 2.18
CA CYS A 309 -5.44 -4.06 2.24
C CYS A 309 -5.43 -5.36 3.03
N GLY A 310 -4.28 -6.03 3.10
CA GLY A 310 -4.13 -7.28 3.84
C GLY A 310 -4.18 -7.17 5.37
N ALA A 311 -4.35 -5.97 5.95
CA ALA A 311 -4.29 -5.75 7.40
C ALA A 311 -5.29 -6.64 8.16
N GLY A 312 -4.77 -7.38 9.13
CA GLY A 312 -5.54 -8.32 9.95
C GLY A 312 -5.94 -9.61 9.24
N GLY A 313 -5.68 -9.73 7.95
CA GLY A 313 -5.89 -10.93 7.15
C GLY A 313 -4.56 -11.50 6.63
N GLY A 314 -4.26 -11.29 5.34
CA GLY A 314 -3.02 -11.75 4.73
C GLY A 314 -1.75 -11.06 5.25
N TYR A 315 -1.89 -10.02 6.07
CA TYR A 315 -0.78 -9.26 6.65
C TYR A 315 -1.03 -8.95 8.12
N ALA A 316 0.05 -9.05 8.91
CA ALA A 316 0.09 -8.61 10.31
C ALA A 316 1.39 -7.86 10.62
N SER A 317 1.42 -7.14 11.74
CA SER A 317 2.60 -6.42 12.21
C SER A 317 2.98 -6.88 13.61
N VAL A 318 4.29 -7.07 13.84
CA VAL A 318 4.84 -7.46 15.14
C VAL A 318 5.57 -6.27 15.75
N ALA A 319 5.15 -5.85 16.92
CA ALA A 319 5.77 -4.76 17.67
C ALA A 319 7.12 -5.19 18.28
N THR A 320 7.90 -4.22 18.77
CA THR A 320 9.21 -4.49 19.41
C THR A 320 9.14 -5.44 20.62
N ASP A 321 7.97 -5.48 21.29
CA ASP A 321 7.69 -6.34 22.43
C ASP A 321 7.11 -7.73 22.06
N GLY A 322 6.97 -8.01 20.76
CA GLY A 322 6.46 -9.28 20.25
C GLY A 322 4.94 -9.37 20.11
N ARG A 323 4.18 -8.36 20.47
CA ARG A 323 2.72 -8.34 20.29
C ARG A 323 2.35 -8.19 18.83
N TRP A 324 1.27 -8.84 18.44
CA TRP A 324 0.75 -8.83 17.07
C TRP A 324 -0.37 -7.82 16.90
N TYR A 325 -0.30 -7.07 15.80
CA TYR A 325 -1.29 -6.07 15.41
C TYR A 325 -1.70 -6.26 13.96
N ALA A 326 -2.93 -5.89 13.63
CA ALA A 326 -3.44 -5.94 12.27
C ALA A 326 -2.65 -5.03 11.29
N CYS A 327 -2.11 -3.92 11.79
CA CYS A 327 -1.41 -2.92 10.97
C CYS A 327 -0.27 -2.26 11.75
N HIS A 328 0.88 -2.04 11.10
CA HIS A 328 2.02 -1.34 11.68
C HIS A 328 1.70 0.11 12.10
N ARG A 329 0.74 0.76 11.44
CA ARG A 329 0.31 2.12 11.81
C ARG A 329 -0.50 2.17 13.10
N ALA A 330 -1.02 1.02 13.53
CA ALA A 330 -1.89 0.90 14.70
C ALA A 330 -1.23 0.15 15.87
N ILE A 331 0.10 0.02 15.88
CA ILE A 331 0.83 -0.55 17.02
C ILE A 331 0.48 0.22 18.29
N GLY A 332 0.07 -0.50 19.34
CA GLY A 332 -0.36 0.07 20.60
C GLY A 332 -1.85 0.37 20.72
N ASN A 333 -2.62 0.29 19.62
CA ASN A 333 -4.07 0.42 19.66
C ASN A 333 -4.70 -0.97 19.91
N ALA A 334 -5.47 -1.08 21.00
CA ALA A 334 -6.11 -2.33 21.41
C ALA A 334 -7.11 -2.88 20.39
N ASP A 335 -7.80 -2.01 19.64
CA ASP A 335 -8.77 -2.42 18.60
C ASP A 335 -8.10 -3.11 17.39
N TYR A 336 -6.78 -3.01 17.30
CA TYR A 336 -5.96 -3.62 16.25
C TYR A 336 -5.08 -4.76 16.78
N ALA A 337 -5.15 -5.06 18.07
CA ALA A 337 -4.37 -6.15 18.67
C ALA A 337 -4.89 -7.50 18.21
N LEU A 338 -4.02 -8.32 17.62
CA LEU A 338 -4.32 -9.66 17.15
C LEU A 338 -3.75 -10.77 18.01
N GLY A 339 -2.81 -10.46 18.91
CA GLY A 339 -2.20 -11.42 19.83
C GLY A 339 -1.36 -10.71 20.87
N ASP A 340 -1.27 -11.29 22.07
CA ASP A 340 -0.65 -10.64 23.23
C ASP A 340 0.80 -11.05 23.45
N ASP A 341 1.25 -12.12 22.82
CA ASP A 341 2.61 -12.64 22.98
C ASP A 341 3.21 -13.15 21.66
N LEU A 342 4.46 -13.62 21.73
CA LEU A 342 5.29 -14.02 20.60
C LEU A 342 4.71 -15.15 19.73
N ALA A 343 3.64 -15.79 20.16
CA ALA A 343 3.29 -17.07 19.60
C ALA A 343 2.56 -16.95 18.27
N GLU A 344 1.42 -16.22 18.19
CA GLU A 344 0.58 -16.28 16.99
C GLU A 344 -0.53 -15.21 17.00
N VAL A 345 -1.13 -15.03 15.83
CA VAL A 345 -2.40 -14.32 15.69
C VAL A 345 -3.52 -15.15 16.34
N ASP A 346 -4.27 -14.56 17.24
CA ASP A 346 -5.50 -15.13 17.81
C ASP A 346 -6.61 -15.14 16.73
N PRO A 347 -7.07 -16.31 16.26
CA PRO A 347 -8.07 -16.40 15.19
C PRO A 347 -9.38 -15.70 15.52
N GLN A 348 -9.78 -15.67 16.80
CA GLN A 348 -11.04 -15.02 17.22
C GLN A 348 -10.91 -13.49 17.17
N ARG A 349 -9.76 -12.93 17.58
CA ARG A 349 -9.49 -11.49 17.46
C ARG A 349 -9.40 -11.09 15.99
N GLN A 350 -8.71 -11.90 15.17
CA GLN A 350 -8.62 -11.70 13.73
C GLN A 350 -10.00 -11.69 13.07
N GLN A 351 -10.83 -12.68 13.33
CA GLN A 351 -12.18 -12.77 12.80
C GLN A 351 -13.03 -11.56 13.20
N ARG A 352 -13.02 -11.18 14.49
CA ARG A 352 -13.73 -9.97 14.95
C ARG A 352 -13.25 -8.72 14.24
N PHE A 353 -11.93 -8.59 14.08
CA PHE A 353 -11.33 -7.45 13.35
C PHE A 353 -11.81 -7.36 11.91
N LEU A 354 -11.77 -8.47 11.17
CA LEU A 354 -12.18 -8.54 9.76
C LEU A 354 -13.68 -8.32 9.59
N VAL A 355 -14.50 -9.03 10.37
CA VAL A 355 -15.97 -8.91 10.29
C VAL A 355 -16.42 -7.47 10.55
N ALA A 356 -15.85 -6.78 11.54
CA ALA A 356 -16.21 -5.40 11.85
C ALA A 356 -15.78 -4.40 10.75
N ARG A 357 -14.87 -4.79 9.85
CA ARG A 357 -14.28 -3.92 8.82
C ARG A 357 -14.62 -4.34 7.38
N HIS A 358 -15.46 -5.33 7.22
CA HIS A 358 -15.97 -5.74 5.92
C HIS A 358 -16.77 -4.60 5.30
N VAL A 359 -16.48 -4.25 4.03
CA VAL A 359 -17.04 -3.06 3.39
C VAL A 359 -18.57 -3.05 3.33
N ASP A 360 -19.20 -4.21 3.23
CA ASP A 360 -20.67 -4.34 3.21
C ASP A 360 -21.32 -4.04 4.56
N ARG A 361 -20.55 -3.96 5.64
CA ARG A 361 -20.99 -3.53 6.97
C ARG A 361 -20.75 -2.05 7.26
N LEU A 362 -19.98 -1.39 6.40
CA LEU A 362 -19.57 -0.01 6.62
C LEU A 362 -20.51 0.95 5.89
N GLU A 363 -21.18 1.82 6.61
CA GLU A 363 -21.92 2.92 6.02
C GLU A 363 -21.00 4.13 5.78
N PRO A 364 -21.17 4.84 4.66
CA PRO A 364 -22.08 4.61 3.52
C PRO A 364 -21.48 3.67 2.45
N CYS A 365 -20.39 2.97 2.73
CA CYS A 365 -19.63 2.18 1.75
C CYS A 365 -20.45 1.02 1.16
N ASN A 366 -21.31 0.39 1.97
CA ASN A 366 -22.16 -0.73 1.57
C ASN A 366 -23.12 -0.42 0.40
N SER A 367 -23.46 0.85 0.20
CA SER A 367 -24.28 1.32 -0.92
C SER A 367 -23.49 2.01 -2.04
N CYS A 368 -22.14 2.07 -1.93
CA CYS A 368 -21.28 2.72 -2.89
C CYS A 368 -20.92 1.78 -4.07
N TRP A 369 -20.92 2.30 -5.30
CA TRP A 369 -20.47 1.53 -6.45
C TRP A 369 -18.98 1.15 -6.37
N ALA A 370 -18.16 2.02 -5.78
CA ALA A 370 -16.72 1.77 -5.64
C ALA A 370 -16.34 0.83 -4.48
N ARG A 371 -17.32 0.21 -3.80
CA ARG A 371 -17.09 -0.50 -2.51
C ARG A 371 -16.01 -1.57 -2.57
N TYR A 372 -15.90 -2.32 -3.66
CA TYR A 372 -14.92 -3.41 -3.76
C TYR A 372 -13.59 -3.00 -4.40
N LEU A 373 -13.51 -1.81 -4.99
CA LEU A 373 -12.26 -1.21 -5.45
C LEU A 373 -11.60 -0.34 -4.36
N CYS A 374 -12.41 0.46 -3.65
CA CYS A 374 -11.99 1.30 -2.53
C CYS A 374 -11.92 0.53 -1.21
N SER A 375 -12.82 -0.45 -1.01
CA SER A 375 -12.98 -1.31 0.17
C SER A 375 -13.10 -0.52 1.49
N GLY A 376 -13.73 0.64 1.42
CA GLY A 376 -13.88 1.54 2.58
C GLY A 376 -12.64 2.36 2.94
N GLY A 377 -11.53 2.25 2.19
CA GLY A 377 -10.29 2.97 2.43
C GLY A 377 -9.50 2.44 3.63
N CYS A 378 -8.40 3.09 3.96
CA CYS A 378 -7.52 2.64 5.05
C CYS A 378 -8.26 2.53 6.39
N HIS A 379 -8.18 1.37 7.04
CA HIS A 379 -8.83 1.12 8.33
C HIS A 379 -8.43 2.14 9.41
N GLN A 380 -7.16 2.53 9.45
CA GLN A 380 -6.62 3.51 10.39
C GLN A 380 -7.15 4.93 10.14
N GLU A 381 -7.50 5.24 8.90
CA GLU A 381 -7.94 6.56 8.45
C GLU A 381 -9.46 6.65 8.27
N ALA A 382 -10.18 5.54 8.39
CA ALA A 382 -11.63 5.50 8.25
C ALA A 382 -12.39 6.50 9.14
N PRO A 383 -11.94 6.81 10.37
CA PRO A 383 -12.60 7.84 11.21
C PRO A 383 -12.52 9.25 10.63
N ALA A 384 -11.56 9.53 9.73
CA ALA A 384 -11.42 10.84 9.06
C ALA A 384 -12.07 10.88 7.67
N ARG A 385 -12.90 9.89 7.33
CA ARG A 385 -13.60 9.85 6.05
C ARG A 385 -14.67 10.95 6.00
N THR A 386 -14.65 11.73 4.91
CA THR A 386 -15.67 12.75 4.60
C THR A 386 -16.27 12.48 3.22
N ASP A 387 -17.38 13.13 2.90
CA ASP A 387 -17.98 13.03 1.57
C ASP A 387 -17.03 13.51 0.48
N ALA A 388 -16.27 14.58 0.74
CA ALA A 388 -15.25 15.10 -0.17
C ALA A 388 -14.14 14.08 -0.44
N SER A 389 -13.65 13.42 0.61
CA SER A 389 -12.63 12.36 0.48
C SER A 389 -13.17 11.12 -0.26
N CYS A 390 -14.44 10.77 -0.08
CA CYS A 390 -15.11 9.70 -0.81
C CYS A 390 -15.31 10.07 -2.28
N GLN A 391 -15.71 11.32 -2.59
CA GLN A 391 -15.84 11.78 -3.97
C GLN A 391 -14.50 11.77 -4.68
N ALA A 392 -13.43 12.24 -4.03
CA ALA A 392 -12.08 12.19 -4.56
C ALA A 392 -11.65 10.78 -5.02
N ILE A 393 -12.03 9.76 -4.22
CA ILE A 393 -11.72 8.35 -4.58
C ILE A 393 -12.59 7.89 -5.75
N ARG A 394 -13.87 8.25 -5.81
CA ARG A 394 -14.75 7.89 -6.93
C ARG A 394 -14.26 8.51 -8.24
N ASP A 395 -13.94 9.80 -8.24
CA ASP A 395 -13.43 10.50 -9.42
C ASP A 395 -12.11 9.90 -9.91
N TRP A 396 -11.21 9.55 -8.98
CA TRP A 396 -9.98 8.85 -9.30
C TRP A 396 -10.22 7.47 -9.93
N LEU A 397 -11.17 6.70 -9.39
CA LEU A 397 -11.49 5.37 -9.91
C LEU A 397 -12.20 5.44 -11.28
N ASP A 398 -13.10 6.40 -11.48
CA ASP A 398 -13.74 6.64 -12.79
C ASP A 398 -12.68 6.95 -13.86
N PHE A 399 -11.70 7.81 -13.53
CA PHE A 399 -10.55 8.07 -14.41
C PHE A 399 -9.72 6.79 -14.66
N CYS A 400 -9.43 6.00 -13.63
CA CYS A 400 -8.66 4.77 -13.79
C CYS A 400 -9.40 3.73 -14.64
N LEU A 401 -10.73 3.66 -14.58
CA LEU A 401 -11.55 2.79 -15.43
C LEU A 401 -11.46 3.20 -16.90
N ASP A 402 -11.59 4.51 -17.21
CA ASP A 402 -11.41 5.05 -18.55
C ASP A 402 -10.00 4.74 -19.09
N ALA A 403 -8.96 5.04 -18.31
CA ALA A 403 -7.58 4.81 -18.68
C ALA A 403 -7.27 3.31 -18.89
N TYR A 404 -7.86 2.44 -18.07
CA TYR A 404 -7.73 0.98 -18.20
C TYR A 404 -8.32 0.48 -19.53
N CYS A 405 -9.54 0.92 -19.88
CA CYS A 405 -10.17 0.56 -21.14
C CYS A 405 -9.32 1.00 -22.34
N ALA A 406 -8.84 2.25 -22.34
CA ALA A 406 -7.99 2.78 -23.39
C ALA A 406 -6.66 2.01 -23.52
N LEU A 407 -6.00 1.72 -22.41
CA LEU A 407 -4.71 1.01 -22.42
C LEU A 407 -4.88 -0.45 -22.83
N THR A 408 -5.94 -1.12 -22.36
CA THR A 408 -6.23 -2.52 -22.75
C THR A 408 -6.54 -2.66 -24.24
N ALA A 409 -7.23 -1.67 -24.82
CA ALA A 409 -7.52 -1.66 -26.25
C ALA A 409 -6.27 -1.38 -27.10
N ALA A 410 -5.40 -0.46 -26.66
CA ALA A 410 -4.23 -0.03 -27.42
C ALA A 410 -2.98 -0.88 -27.18
N ARG A 411 -2.77 -1.37 -25.95
CA ARG A 411 -1.56 -2.07 -25.52
C ARG A 411 -1.86 -3.19 -24.50
N PRO A 412 -2.61 -4.23 -24.88
CA PRO A 412 -2.95 -5.34 -23.99
C PRO A 412 -1.71 -6.06 -23.43
N GLU A 413 -0.60 -6.07 -24.18
CA GLU A 413 0.67 -6.68 -23.79
C GLU A 413 1.30 -6.01 -22.54
N TRP A 414 0.98 -4.76 -22.24
CA TRP A 414 1.49 -4.07 -21.05
C TRP A 414 1.10 -4.77 -19.73
N PHE A 415 -0.01 -5.50 -19.75
CA PHE A 415 -0.48 -6.27 -18.60
C PHE A 415 0.09 -7.71 -18.57
N GLY A 416 0.61 -8.24 -19.72
CA GLY A 416 0.93 -9.67 -19.90
C GLY A 416 2.05 -10.20 -19.01
N ASP A 417 3.04 -9.39 -18.67
CA ASP A 417 4.26 -9.83 -17.96
C ASP A 417 4.17 -9.71 -16.43
N HIS A 418 3.04 -9.27 -15.88
CA HIS A 418 2.93 -8.92 -14.46
C HIS A 418 2.22 -9.96 -13.57
N HIS A 419 1.91 -11.13 -14.09
CA HIS A 419 1.31 -12.24 -13.31
C HIS A 419 2.26 -12.92 -12.30
N GLY A 420 3.53 -12.51 -12.23
CA GLY A 420 4.59 -13.18 -11.48
C GLY A 420 4.83 -12.72 -10.03
N ASN A 421 4.11 -11.73 -9.51
CA ASN A 421 4.40 -11.18 -8.18
C ASN A 421 3.12 -10.92 -7.33
N ARG A 422 2.33 -11.96 -7.12
CA ARG A 422 1.36 -11.99 -6.02
C ARG A 422 1.82 -12.93 -4.93
#